data_3efab2659dbb255d94c1645c48eb5e89
#
_entry.id   3efab2659dbb255d94c1645c48eb5e89
#
_cell.length_a   1.000
_cell.length_b   1.000
_cell.length_c   1.000
_cell.angle_alpha   90.00
_cell.angle_beta   90.00
_cell.angle_gamma   90.00
#
_symmetry.space_group_name_H-M   'P 1'
#
loop_
_entity.id
_entity.type
_entity.pdbx_description
1 polymer ?
#
loop_
_entity_poly.entity_id
_entity_poly.type
_entity_poly.pdbx_seq_one_letter_code
_entity_poly.pdbx_strand_id
1 'polypeptide(L)'
;SNDPKTSAKFDVVIVELKRKGLKPEENVRVEVQLEKRARCLYGLYPGKIQSLWLYGVAELDNEYKSHLSTAGYHPLYSKGCIFVNTTDITVDWETGIKIPAVRHVLDFDAIVSDADARNLTFLNLIKSKFEAQ
;
A
#
# COMPACT_ATOMS: atom_id res chain seq x y z
N SER A 1 -21.75 -18.70 -18.93
CA SER A 1 -22.43 -18.92 -17.67
C SER A 1 -22.80 -17.60 -17.02
N ASN A 2 -24.01 -17.50 -16.59
CA ASN A 2 -24.53 -16.32 -15.93
C ASN A 2 -24.46 -16.46 -14.39
N ASP A 3 -23.59 -17.31 -13.90
CA ASP A 3 -23.36 -17.39 -12.47
C ASP A 3 -22.86 -16.02 -11.98
N PRO A 4 -23.57 -15.35 -11.09
CA PRO A 4 -23.13 -14.07 -10.54
C PRO A 4 -21.75 -14.11 -9.92
N LYS A 5 -21.34 -15.26 -9.39
CA LYS A 5 -20.02 -15.42 -8.79
C LYS A 5 -18.89 -15.35 -9.81
N THR A 6 -19.14 -15.77 -11.06
CA THR A 6 -18.10 -15.73 -12.10
C THR A 6 -17.95 -14.35 -12.72
N SER A 7 -18.98 -13.52 -12.65
CA SER A 7 -18.96 -12.16 -13.18
C SER A 7 -18.68 -11.10 -12.11
N ALA A 8 -18.71 -11.50 -10.83
CA ALA A 8 -18.48 -10.57 -9.73
C ALA A 8 -17.02 -10.08 -9.71
N LYS A 9 -16.86 -8.79 -9.47
CA LYS A 9 -15.56 -8.18 -9.24
C LYS A 9 -15.41 -7.79 -7.78
N PHE A 10 -14.17 -7.70 -7.32
CA PHE A 10 -13.85 -7.45 -5.93
C PHE A 10 -13.05 -6.17 -5.76
N ASP A 11 -13.32 -5.47 -4.68
CA ASP A 11 -12.41 -4.46 -4.16
C ASP A 11 -11.39 -5.20 -3.29
N VAL A 12 -10.12 -4.94 -3.55
CA VAL A 12 -9.03 -5.65 -2.88
C VAL A 12 -8.25 -4.69 -2.00
N VAL A 13 -7.96 -5.13 -0.78
CA VAL A 13 -7.10 -4.40 0.16
C VAL A 13 -5.82 -5.19 0.35
N ILE A 14 -4.69 -4.53 0.14
CA ILE A 14 -3.37 -5.13 0.38
C ILE A 14 -2.64 -4.27 1.40
N VAL A 15 -2.13 -4.89 2.43
CA VAL A 15 -1.32 -4.24 3.46
C VAL A 15 0.07 -4.85 3.47
N GLU A 16 1.08 -4.02 3.34
CA GLU A 16 2.48 -4.44 3.39
C GLU A 16 3.17 -3.72 4.53
N LEU A 17 3.80 -4.48 5.42
CA LEU A 17 4.52 -3.94 6.56
C LEU A 17 6.01 -4.17 6.36
N LYS A 18 6.80 -3.12 6.50
CA LYS A 18 8.26 -3.19 6.49
C LYS A 18 8.76 -3.10 7.92
N ARG A 19 9.55 -4.07 8.33
CA ARG A 19 10.12 -4.05 9.68
C ARG A 19 11.12 -2.92 9.83
N LYS A 20 11.30 -2.48 11.07
CA LYS A 20 12.27 -1.45 11.42
C LYS A 20 13.70 -1.95 11.30
N GLY A 21 14.61 -1.02 11.08
CA GLY A 21 16.04 -1.30 11.13
C GLY A 21 16.60 -2.10 9.97
N LEU A 22 15.89 -2.18 8.84
CA LEU A 22 16.42 -2.85 7.66
C LEU A 22 17.61 -2.09 7.09
N LYS A 23 18.61 -2.82 6.66
CA LYS A 23 19.74 -2.24 5.95
C LYS A 23 19.27 -1.71 4.59
N PRO A 24 19.92 -0.67 4.06
CA PRO A 24 19.51 -0.10 2.76
C PRO A 24 19.40 -1.13 1.64
N GLU A 25 20.31 -2.09 1.58
CA GLU A 25 20.29 -3.14 0.55
C GLU A 25 19.15 -4.14 0.74
N GLU A 26 18.56 -4.21 1.92
CA GLU A 26 17.42 -5.08 2.22
C GLU A 26 16.09 -4.35 2.11
N ASN A 27 16.14 -3.02 2.01
CA ASN A 27 14.96 -2.19 2.11
C ASN A 27 14.39 -1.88 0.73
N VAL A 28 13.73 -2.85 0.14
CA VAL A 28 12.91 -2.56 -1.05
C VAL A 28 11.75 -1.70 -0.59
N ARG A 29 11.53 -0.58 -1.27
CA ARG A 29 10.48 0.36 -0.90
C ARG A 29 9.12 -0.31 -0.89
N VAL A 30 8.33 0.00 0.12
CA VAL A 30 7.03 -0.64 0.35
C VAL A 30 6.06 -0.38 -0.81
N GLU A 31 6.11 0.80 -1.41
CA GLU A 31 5.22 1.11 -2.54
C GLU A 31 5.54 0.26 -3.77
N VAL A 32 6.81 -0.07 -3.98
CA VAL A 32 7.21 -0.96 -5.07
C VAL A 32 6.68 -2.37 -4.84
N GLN A 33 6.76 -2.85 -3.61
CA GLN A 33 6.24 -4.16 -3.28
C GLN A 33 4.74 -4.24 -3.39
N LEU A 34 4.03 -3.20 -3.00
CA LEU A 34 2.57 -3.15 -3.13
C LEU A 34 2.14 -3.29 -4.58
N GLU A 35 2.78 -2.55 -5.49
CA GLU A 35 2.45 -2.63 -6.90
C GLU A 35 2.77 -4.01 -7.47
N LYS A 36 3.88 -4.60 -7.06
CA LYS A 36 4.23 -5.96 -7.48
C LYS A 36 3.19 -6.97 -7.02
N ARG A 37 2.75 -6.88 -5.77
CA ARG A 37 1.71 -7.77 -5.25
C ARG A 37 0.39 -7.58 -5.96
N ALA A 38 0.04 -6.34 -6.28
CA ALA A 38 -1.18 -6.05 -7.04
C ALA A 38 -1.16 -6.70 -8.40
N ARG A 39 -0.03 -6.61 -9.12
CA ARG A 39 0.12 -7.25 -10.42
C ARG A 39 0.08 -8.77 -10.33
N CYS A 40 0.73 -9.34 -9.31
CA CYS A 40 0.67 -10.79 -9.08
C CYS A 40 -0.76 -11.26 -8.81
N LEU A 41 -1.49 -10.53 -7.99
CA LEU A 41 -2.87 -10.87 -7.65
C LEU A 41 -3.77 -10.79 -8.88
N TYR A 42 -3.59 -9.76 -9.70
CA TYR A 42 -4.34 -9.65 -10.95
C TYR A 42 -4.09 -10.86 -11.87
N GLY A 43 -2.84 -11.31 -11.94
CA GLY A 43 -2.50 -12.50 -12.74
C GLY A 43 -3.19 -13.76 -12.27
N LEU A 44 -3.46 -13.87 -10.97
CA LEU A 44 -4.20 -15.01 -10.40
C LEU A 44 -5.72 -14.89 -10.61
N TYR A 45 -6.24 -13.68 -10.67
CA TYR A 45 -7.68 -13.42 -10.76
C TYR A 45 -7.97 -12.41 -11.87
N PRO A 46 -7.61 -12.72 -13.12
CA PRO A 46 -7.79 -11.77 -14.22
C PRO A 46 -9.26 -11.40 -14.42
N GLY A 47 -9.51 -10.11 -14.57
CA GLY A 47 -10.87 -9.59 -14.75
C GLY A 47 -11.74 -9.59 -13.51
N LYS A 48 -11.19 -9.95 -12.35
CA LYS A 48 -11.97 -10.03 -11.10
C LYS A 48 -11.73 -8.87 -10.15
N ILE A 49 -10.74 -8.04 -10.39
CA ILE A 49 -10.41 -6.95 -9.47
C ILE A 49 -11.02 -5.66 -10.00
N GLN A 50 -11.87 -5.04 -9.18
CA GLN A 50 -12.54 -3.80 -9.51
C GLN A 50 -11.72 -2.58 -9.08
N SER A 51 -11.16 -2.62 -7.87
CA SER A 51 -10.35 -1.54 -7.33
C SER A 51 -9.33 -2.10 -6.34
N LEU A 52 -8.26 -1.32 -6.12
CA LEU A 52 -7.18 -1.67 -5.22
C LEU A 52 -7.02 -0.60 -4.15
N TRP A 53 -6.95 -1.04 -2.90
CA TRP A 53 -6.69 -0.20 -1.75
C TRP A 53 -5.40 -0.70 -1.11
N LEU A 54 -4.32 0.04 -1.32
CA LEU A 54 -2.98 -0.41 -0.95
C LEU A 54 -2.47 0.42 0.23
N TYR A 55 -1.95 -0.26 1.24
CA TYR A 55 -1.42 0.35 2.44
C TYR A 55 -0.03 -0.19 2.73
N GLY A 56 0.97 0.68 2.64
CA GLY A 56 2.32 0.32 3.01
C GLY A 56 2.72 1.07 4.28
N VAL A 57 3.33 0.35 5.21
CA VAL A 57 3.82 0.95 6.46
C VAL A 57 5.32 0.72 6.54
N ALA A 58 6.08 1.79 6.75
CA ALA A 58 7.53 1.75 6.79
C ALA A 58 8.06 2.91 7.62
N GLU A 59 9.36 2.89 7.89
CA GLU A 59 10.03 4.06 8.45
C GLU A 59 10.36 5.02 7.31
N LEU A 60 9.84 6.24 7.38
CA LEU A 60 10.01 7.24 6.32
C LEU A 60 10.98 8.31 6.76
N ASP A 61 12.22 8.26 6.25
CA ASP A 61 13.14 9.36 6.41
C ASP A 61 12.89 10.43 5.34
N ASN A 62 13.64 11.52 5.39
CA ASN A 62 13.46 12.63 4.46
C ASN A 62 13.73 12.24 3.01
N GLU A 63 14.69 11.36 2.79
CA GLU A 63 15.00 10.87 1.45
C GLU A 63 13.85 10.04 0.90
N TYR A 64 13.29 9.17 1.72
CA TYR A 64 12.13 8.35 1.33
C TYR A 64 10.93 9.24 0.99
N LYS A 65 10.64 10.23 1.83
CA LYS A 65 9.54 11.17 1.59
C LYS A 65 9.74 11.96 0.30
N SER A 66 10.97 12.39 0.03
CA SER A 66 11.30 13.07 -1.22
C SER A 66 11.06 12.18 -2.42
N HIS A 67 11.46 10.91 -2.31
CA HIS A 67 11.22 9.93 -3.38
C HIS A 67 9.74 9.71 -3.63
N LEU A 68 8.95 9.59 -2.58
CA LEU A 68 7.49 9.45 -2.70
C LEU A 68 6.87 10.64 -3.43
N SER A 69 7.30 11.85 -3.09
CA SER A 69 6.82 13.06 -3.76
C SER A 69 7.13 13.02 -5.26
N THR A 70 8.35 12.59 -5.62
CA THR A 70 8.75 12.46 -7.02
C THR A 70 7.93 11.39 -7.74
N ALA A 71 7.53 10.35 -7.03
CA ALA A 71 6.74 9.26 -7.58
C ALA A 71 5.23 9.57 -7.66
N GLY A 72 4.83 10.79 -7.37
CA GLY A 72 3.43 11.20 -7.49
C GLY A 72 2.60 11.05 -6.23
N TYR A 73 3.24 10.77 -5.10
CA TYR A 73 2.55 10.71 -3.81
C TYR A 73 2.48 12.10 -3.19
N HIS A 74 1.36 12.38 -2.54
CA HIS A 74 1.13 13.65 -1.87
C HIS A 74 0.91 13.44 -0.39
N PRO A 75 1.49 14.27 0.47
CA PRO A 75 1.24 14.16 1.90
C PRO A 75 -0.23 14.52 2.20
N LEU A 76 -0.88 13.67 2.98
CA LEU A 76 -2.26 13.90 3.39
C LEU A 76 -2.33 14.86 4.58
N TYR A 77 -1.30 14.85 5.42
CA TYR A 77 -1.18 15.75 6.56
C TYR A 77 0.10 16.55 6.48
N SER A 78 0.07 17.74 7.04
CA SER A 78 1.22 18.66 7.05
C SER A 78 2.48 18.05 7.69
N LYS A 79 2.31 17.07 8.57
CA LYS A 79 3.43 16.38 9.23
C LYS A 79 4.08 15.30 8.37
N GLY A 80 3.49 14.99 7.21
CA GLY A 80 4.08 14.00 6.31
C GLY A 80 4.06 12.58 6.84
N CYS A 81 3.04 12.22 7.61
CA CYS A 81 2.93 10.87 8.15
C CYS A 81 2.17 9.91 7.23
N ILE A 82 1.40 10.42 6.30
CA ILE A 82 0.67 9.62 5.32
C ILE A 82 0.85 10.24 3.94
N PHE A 83 1.27 9.42 2.99
CA PHE A 83 1.40 9.82 1.58
C PHE A 83 0.41 9.03 0.76
N VAL A 84 -0.27 9.69 -0.15
CA VAL A 84 -1.34 9.09 -0.95
C VAL A 84 -1.09 9.32 -2.43
N ASN A 85 -1.32 8.28 -3.22
CA ASN A 85 -1.32 8.36 -4.68
C ASN A 85 -2.60 7.69 -5.18
N THR A 86 -3.39 8.43 -5.95
CA THR A 86 -4.70 7.96 -6.44
C THR A 86 -4.70 7.61 -7.93
N THR A 87 -3.54 7.49 -8.54
CA THR A 87 -3.47 7.11 -9.96
C THR A 87 -3.68 5.61 -10.14
N ASP A 88 -4.27 5.25 -11.29
CA ASP A 88 -4.50 3.85 -11.63
C ASP A 88 -3.17 3.09 -11.72
N ILE A 89 -3.25 1.79 -11.46
CA ILE A 89 -2.10 0.90 -11.63
C ILE A 89 -2.26 0.12 -12.92
N THR A 90 -1.22 0.13 -13.76
CA THR A 90 -1.14 -0.77 -14.91
C THR A 90 -0.80 -2.16 -14.39
N VAL A 91 -1.75 -3.07 -14.48
CA VAL A 91 -1.59 -4.45 -13.97
C VAL A 91 -1.12 -5.42 -15.05
N ASP A 92 -1.30 -5.07 -16.30
CA ASP A 92 -0.85 -5.88 -17.44
C ASP A 92 -0.29 -4.94 -18.49
N TRP A 93 1.02 -5.00 -18.68
CA TRP A 93 1.72 -4.12 -19.62
C TRP A 93 1.49 -4.50 -21.07
N GLU A 94 1.16 -5.75 -21.38
CA GLU A 94 0.89 -6.18 -22.75
C GLU A 94 -0.43 -5.65 -23.27
N THR A 95 -1.46 -5.72 -22.41
CA THR A 95 -2.79 -5.26 -22.79
C THR A 95 -3.06 -3.82 -22.39
N GLY A 96 -2.22 -3.26 -21.54
CA GLY A 96 -2.40 -1.91 -21.02
C GLY A 96 -3.54 -1.78 -20.01
N ILE A 97 -4.02 -2.88 -19.46
CA ILE A 97 -5.11 -2.85 -18.49
C ILE A 97 -4.68 -2.11 -17.24
N LYS A 98 -5.50 -1.15 -16.83
CA LYS A 98 -5.31 -0.37 -15.62
C LYS A 98 -6.47 -0.59 -14.67
N ILE A 99 -6.16 -0.57 -13.37
CA ILE A 99 -7.18 -0.72 -12.32
C ILE A 99 -7.12 0.51 -11.41
N PRO A 100 -8.26 1.09 -11.05
CA PRO A 100 -8.31 2.17 -10.08
C PRO A 100 -7.65 1.73 -8.77
N ALA A 101 -6.76 2.57 -8.26
CA ALA A 101 -6.00 2.24 -7.06
C ALA A 101 -5.83 3.47 -6.17
N VAL A 102 -5.96 3.27 -4.87
CA VAL A 102 -5.60 4.27 -3.88
C VAL A 102 -4.46 3.67 -3.07
N ARG A 103 -3.29 4.31 -3.14
CA ARG A 103 -2.07 3.83 -2.49
C ARG A 103 -1.74 4.75 -1.33
N HIS A 104 -1.51 4.13 -0.17
CA HIS A 104 -1.14 4.86 1.03
C HIS A 104 0.22 4.36 1.50
N VAL A 105 1.12 5.28 1.80
CA VAL A 105 2.39 4.95 2.45
C VAL A 105 2.42 5.72 3.76
N LEU A 106 2.52 4.98 4.86
CA LEU A 106 2.39 5.52 6.21
C LEU A 106 3.70 5.37 6.96
N ASP A 107 4.04 6.42 7.69
CA ASP A 107 5.21 6.38 8.57
C ASP A 107 4.85 5.68 9.87
N PHE A 108 5.50 4.55 10.13
CA PHE A 108 5.22 3.73 11.31
C PHE A 108 5.31 4.53 12.60
N ASP A 109 6.39 5.28 12.78
CA ASP A 109 6.60 6.01 14.03
C ASP A 109 5.56 7.12 14.23
N ALA A 110 5.16 7.77 13.13
CA ALA A 110 4.13 8.79 13.20
C ALA A 110 2.77 8.20 13.57
N ILE A 111 2.45 7.02 13.01
CA ILE A 111 1.20 6.32 13.36
C ILE A 111 1.17 5.97 14.83
N VAL A 112 2.26 5.41 15.35
CA VAL A 112 2.33 4.99 16.75
C VAL A 112 2.28 6.21 17.67
N SER A 113 2.96 7.29 17.32
CA SER A 113 2.99 8.52 18.12
C SER A 113 1.65 9.22 18.17
N ASP A 114 0.92 9.17 17.05
CA ASP A 114 -0.37 9.83 16.90
C ASP A 114 -1.52 8.87 17.13
N ALA A 115 -1.28 7.81 17.92
CA ALA A 115 -2.25 6.77 18.19
C ALA A 115 -3.45 7.35 18.93
N ASP A 116 -4.38 7.89 18.18
CA ASP A 116 -5.67 8.29 18.69
C ASP A 116 -6.51 7.03 18.92
N ALA A 117 -7.29 7.05 19.98
CA ALA A 117 -8.05 5.89 20.47
C ALA A 117 -8.99 5.28 19.41
N ARG A 118 -9.33 6.01 18.37
CA ARG A 118 -10.32 5.57 17.38
C ARG A 118 -9.94 4.30 16.63
N ASN A 119 -8.66 4.07 16.41
CA ASN A 119 -8.18 2.90 15.67
C ASN A 119 -7.18 2.09 16.47
N LEU A 120 -7.31 2.12 17.79
CA LEU A 120 -6.34 1.50 18.68
C LEU A 120 -6.12 0.02 18.39
N THR A 121 -7.19 -0.72 18.15
CA THR A 121 -7.09 -2.15 17.85
C THR A 121 -6.30 -2.41 16.55
N PHE A 122 -6.61 -1.65 15.51
CA PHE A 122 -5.91 -1.77 14.23
C PHE A 122 -4.44 -1.35 14.36
N LEU A 123 -4.19 -0.24 15.03
CA LEU A 123 -2.82 0.23 15.27
C LEU A 123 -2.01 -0.76 16.09
N ASN A 124 -2.61 -1.36 17.10
CA ASN A 124 -1.94 -2.39 17.90
C ASN A 124 -1.62 -3.63 17.07
N LEU A 125 -2.51 -4.02 16.18
CA LEU A 125 -2.26 -5.15 15.28
C LEU A 125 -1.09 -4.85 14.33
N ILE A 126 -1.06 -3.67 13.73
CA ILE A 126 0.03 -3.24 12.87
C ILE A 126 1.34 -3.22 13.65
N LYS A 127 1.34 -2.62 14.83
CA LYS A 127 2.53 -2.53 15.67
C LYS A 127 3.05 -3.92 16.02
N SER A 128 2.18 -4.82 16.45
CA SER A 128 2.56 -6.19 16.81
C SER A 128 3.23 -6.91 15.64
N LYS A 129 2.65 -6.85 14.46
CA LYS A 129 3.22 -7.50 13.27
C LYS A 129 4.51 -6.83 12.81
N PHE A 130 4.59 -5.51 12.89
CA PHE A 130 5.77 -4.76 12.48
C PHE A 130 6.96 -5.09 13.38
N GLU A 131 6.76 -5.14 14.68
CA GLU A 131 7.84 -5.41 15.65
C GLU A 131 8.21 -6.89 15.70
N ALA A 132 7.30 -7.79 15.37
CA ALA A 132 7.57 -9.23 15.37
C ALA A 132 8.43 -9.68 14.19
N GLN A 133 8.53 -8.85 13.16
CA GLN A 133 9.39 -9.15 12.02
C GLN A 133 10.83 -8.78 12.31
#